data_c6737b4c30acafd52e1380e6e3bc55a0
#
_entry.id   c6737b4c30acafd52e1380e6e3bc55a0
#
_cell.length_a   1.000
_cell.length_b   1.000
_cell.length_c   1.000
_cell.angle_alpha   90.00
_cell.angle_beta   90.00
_cell.angle_gamma   90.00
#
_symmetry.space_group_name_H-M   'P 1'
#
loop_
_entity.id
_entity.type
_entity.pdbx_description
1 polymer ?
#
loop_
_entity_poly.entity_id
_entity_poly.type
_entity_poly.pdbx_seq_one_letter_code
_entity_poly.pdbx_strand_id
1 'polypeptide(L)'
;MSKIKKLTADKLRVEVYSTRQTMGEAAAKAVKEAMKELITKRGSVTMAFAAAPSQNEFLATLIQIPDIDWSKVIAFHLDEYIGLTAEAPQRFTRFLKEHLFDQVKPGQVYYMDGTATDPEKECLRYSSLLQEHSIDIACIGIGENGHIAFNDPAVADFNDPKIVKIVDMDLKCRQQQVNDGCFEALNKVPTKALSMTIPTIMSAERIFCIVPGKTKSEAVAKTINGKITTECPASILRQHKQAVLYLEPDSAEKLQ
;
A
#
# COMPACT_ATOMS: atom_id res chain seq x y z
N MET A 1 -12.12 -20.70 -3.81
CA MET A 1 -12.13 -19.23 -4.00
C MET A 1 -12.89 -18.92 -5.28
N SER A 2 -14.02 -18.25 -5.19
CA SER A 2 -14.80 -17.89 -6.39
C SER A 2 -14.41 -16.50 -6.88
N LYS A 3 -13.47 -16.45 -7.86
CA LYS A 3 -13.24 -15.29 -8.68
C LYS A 3 -14.47 -15.08 -9.57
N ILE A 4 -15.10 -13.90 -9.50
CA ILE A 4 -16.34 -13.61 -10.24
C ILE A 4 -16.04 -12.94 -11.59
N LYS A 5 -15.00 -12.11 -11.66
CA LYS A 5 -14.65 -11.37 -12.88
C LYS A 5 -13.13 -11.20 -12.98
N LYS A 6 -12.61 -11.30 -14.20
CA LYS A 6 -11.23 -10.93 -14.54
C LYS A 6 -11.27 -10.00 -15.74
N LEU A 7 -10.56 -8.90 -15.67
CA LEU A 7 -10.41 -7.95 -16.77
C LEU A 7 -9.00 -7.37 -16.76
N THR A 8 -8.64 -6.67 -17.83
CA THR A 8 -7.35 -5.97 -17.96
C THR A 8 -7.61 -4.54 -18.41
N ALA A 9 -6.99 -3.58 -17.73
CA ALA A 9 -6.95 -2.18 -18.10
C ALA A 9 -5.50 -1.81 -18.47
N ASP A 10 -5.22 -1.66 -19.76
CA ASP A 10 -3.87 -1.60 -20.31
C ASP A 10 -3.01 -2.78 -19.83
N LYS A 11 -2.01 -2.55 -18.94
CA LYS A 11 -1.18 -3.61 -18.37
C LYS A 11 -1.66 -4.10 -17.00
N LEU A 12 -2.57 -3.37 -16.35
CA LEU A 12 -3.10 -3.71 -15.03
C LEU A 12 -4.07 -4.89 -15.13
N ARG A 13 -3.76 -5.99 -14.45
CA ARG A 13 -4.72 -7.08 -14.26
C ARG A 13 -5.68 -6.72 -13.13
N VAL A 14 -6.96 -6.96 -13.33
CA VAL A 14 -8.00 -6.71 -12.32
C VAL A 14 -8.75 -8.00 -12.05
N GLU A 15 -8.86 -8.35 -10.79
CA GLU A 15 -9.52 -9.57 -10.33
C GLU A 15 -10.58 -9.23 -9.28
N VAL A 16 -11.84 -9.58 -9.55
CA VAL A 16 -12.96 -9.37 -8.63
C VAL A 16 -13.31 -10.70 -7.99
N TYR A 17 -13.39 -10.74 -6.67
CA TYR A 17 -13.72 -11.91 -5.87
C TYR A 17 -15.10 -11.74 -5.21
N SER A 18 -15.69 -12.84 -4.74
CA SER A 18 -17.08 -12.83 -4.22
C SER A 18 -17.27 -12.10 -2.90
N THR A 19 -16.21 -11.99 -2.09
CA THR A 19 -16.23 -11.32 -0.79
C THR A 19 -14.87 -10.69 -0.49
N ARG A 20 -14.87 -9.75 0.44
CA ARG A 20 -13.66 -9.13 0.98
C ARG A 20 -12.67 -10.19 1.52
N GLN A 21 -13.19 -11.21 2.21
CA GLN A 21 -12.37 -12.32 2.72
C GLN A 21 -11.69 -13.11 1.58
N THR A 22 -12.46 -13.54 0.56
CA THR A 22 -11.89 -14.31 -0.57
C THR A 22 -10.93 -13.50 -1.43
N MET A 23 -11.13 -12.19 -1.50
CA MET A 23 -10.20 -11.25 -2.14
C MET A 23 -8.86 -11.21 -1.39
N GLY A 24 -8.89 -11.02 -0.06
CA GLY A 24 -7.70 -11.00 0.78
C GLY A 24 -6.92 -12.33 0.73
N GLU A 25 -7.63 -13.46 0.77
CA GLU A 25 -7.04 -14.79 0.64
C GLU A 25 -6.35 -14.99 -0.72
N ALA A 26 -6.97 -14.52 -1.79
CA ALA A 26 -6.38 -14.65 -3.14
C ALA A 26 -5.12 -13.78 -3.29
N ALA A 27 -5.16 -12.55 -2.78
CA ALA A 27 -4.01 -11.67 -2.77
C ALA A 27 -2.86 -12.27 -1.93
N ALA A 28 -3.14 -12.77 -0.73
CA ALA A 28 -2.13 -13.38 0.14
C ALA A 28 -1.45 -14.61 -0.50
N LYS A 29 -2.22 -15.48 -1.17
CA LYS A 29 -1.66 -16.62 -1.91
C LYS A 29 -0.77 -16.17 -3.07
N ALA A 30 -1.19 -15.18 -3.82
CA ALA A 30 -0.41 -14.65 -4.93
C ALA A 30 0.90 -13.98 -4.45
N VAL A 31 0.85 -13.25 -3.33
CA VAL A 31 2.04 -12.68 -2.68
C VAL A 31 2.97 -13.79 -2.21
N LYS A 32 2.47 -14.84 -1.53
CA LYS A 32 3.28 -15.99 -1.12
C LYS A 32 4.04 -16.61 -2.29
N GLU A 33 3.36 -16.87 -3.41
CA GLU A 33 4.01 -17.47 -4.58
C GLU A 33 5.11 -16.56 -5.14
N ALA A 34 4.87 -15.24 -5.18
CA ALA A 34 5.87 -14.26 -5.57
C ALA A 34 7.07 -14.23 -4.61
N MET A 35 6.82 -14.24 -3.30
CA MET A 35 7.89 -14.33 -2.28
C MET A 35 8.73 -15.58 -2.47
N LYS A 36 8.09 -16.74 -2.59
CA LYS A 36 8.78 -18.03 -2.75
C LYS A 36 9.66 -18.04 -3.99
N GLU A 37 9.15 -17.57 -5.12
CA GLU A 37 9.91 -17.47 -6.37
C GLU A 37 11.15 -16.59 -6.20
N LEU A 38 10.98 -15.38 -5.63
CA LEU A 38 12.06 -14.42 -5.46
C LEU A 38 13.11 -14.88 -4.43
N ILE A 39 12.67 -15.43 -3.30
CA ILE A 39 13.57 -16.02 -2.29
C ILE A 39 14.38 -17.17 -2.90
N THR A 40 13.74 -18.06 -3.67
CA THR A 40 14.44 -19.16 -4.34
C THR A 40 15.48 -18.62 -5.35
N LYS A 41 15.15 -17.56 -6.07
CA LYS A 41 16.01 -16.99 -7.11
C LYS A 41 17.16 -16.13 -6.56
N ARG A 42 16.92 -15.37 -5.47
CA ARG A 42 17.81 -14.30 -4.98
C ARG A 42 18.30 -14.50 -3.54
N GLY A 43 17.76 -15.47 -2.82
CA GLY A 43 18.07 -15.72 -1.41
C GLY A 43 17.29 -14.84 -0.42
N SER A 44 16.70 -13.75 -0.88
CA SER A 44 15.89 -12.81 -0.08
C SER A 44 14.86 -12.11 -0.94
N VAL A 45 13.92 -11.41 -0.29
CA VAL A 45 12.91 -10.56 -0.94
C VAL A 45 12.71 -9.27 -0.15
N THR A 46 12.72 -8.14 -0.85
CA THR A 46 12.40 -6.82 -0.26
C THR A 46 10.94 -6.48 -0.53
N MET A 47 10.20 -6.18 0.53
CA MET A 47 8.76 -5.91 0.45
C MET A 47 8.39 -4.57 1.08
N ALA A 48 7.45 -3.86 0.46
CA ALA A 48 6.83 -2.67 1.03
C ALA A 48 5.33 -2.91 1.26
N PHE A 49 4.84 -2.51 2.44
CA PHE A 49 3.47 -2.77 2.88
C PHE A 49 2.71 -1.49 3.16
N ALA A 50 1.47 -1.42 2.69
CA ALA A 50 0.49 -0.43 3.14
C ALA A 50 -0.04 -0.78 4.53
N ALA A 51 -0.32 0.24 5.33
CA ALA A 51 -0.87 0.14 6.67
C ALA A 51 -2.26 0.80 6.72
N ALA A 52 -3.31 0.02 6.59
CA ALA A 52 -4.69 0.51 6.66
C ALA A 52 -5.67 -0.63 6.96
N PRO A 53 -6.87 -0.36 7.52
CA PRO A 53 -7.90 -1.37 7.73
C PRO A 53 -8.31 -2.13 6.46
N SER A 54 -8.09 -1.53 5.29
CA SER A 54 -8.32 -2.19 3.99
C SER A 54 -7.41 -3.40 3.74
N GLN A 55 -6.31 -3.53 4.49
CA GLN A 55 -5.35 -4.63 4.36
C GLN A 55 -5.61 -5.79 5.33
N ASN A 56 -6.57 -5.66 6.26
CA ASN A 56 -6.74 -6.61 7.37
C ASN A 56 -6.90 -8.06 6.92
N GLU A 57 -7.82 -8.35 5.98
CA GLU A 57 -8.08 -9.73 5.53
C GLU A 57 -6.88 -10.32 4.77
N PHE A 58 -6.19 -9.48 4.00
CA PHE A 58 -4.96 -9.85 3.31
C PHE A 58 -3.85 -10.21 4.31
N LEU A 59 -3.56 -9.31 5.26
CA LEU A 59 -2.51 -9.52 6.26
C LEU A 59 -2.84 -10.71 7.17
N ALA A 60 -4.09 -10.79 7.68
CA ALA A 60 -4.54 -11.89 8.51
C ALA A 60 -4.40 -13.26 7.81
N THR A 61 -4.64 -13.31 6.51
CA THR A 61 -4.41 -14.53 5.72
C THR A 61 -2.92 -14.77 5.52
N LEU A 62 -2.15 -13.75 5.19
CA LEU A 62 -0.73 -13.89 4.87
C LEU A 62 0.08 -14.48 6.05
N ILE A 63 -0.23 -14.07 7.29
CA ILE A 63 0.41 -14.60 8.50
C ILE A 63 0.08 -16.07 8.76
N GLN A 64 -1.07 -16.57 8.27
CA GLN A 64 -1.51 -17.97 8.46
C GLN A 64 -0.99 -18.91 7.37
N ILE A 65 -0.46 -18.38 6.27
CA ILE A 65 0.04 -19.20 5.18
C ILE A 65 1.35 -19.89 5.62
N PRO A 66 1.41 -21.23 5.62
CA PRO A 66 2.64 -21.96 5.94
C PRO A 66 3.70 -21.80 4.82
N ASP A 67 4.93 -22.18 5.16
CA ASP A 67 6.05 -22.29 4.21
C ASP A 67 6.52 -20.95 3.61
N ILE A 68 6.33 -19.85 4.33
CA ILE A 68 7.00 -18.58 4.04
C ILE A 68 8.22 -18.46 4.96
N ASP A 69 9.40 -18.40 4.38
CA ASP A 69 10.62 -18.10 5.14
C ASP A 69 10.77 -16.58 5.38
N TRP A 70 10.11 -16.11 6.44
CA TRP A 70 10.14 -14.70 6.81
C TRP A 70 11.52 -14.21 7.21
N SER A 71 12.45 -15.07 7.58
CA SER A 71 13.85 -14.69 7.86
C SER A 71 14.58 -14.13 6.64
N LYS A 72 14.06 -14.39 5.44
CA LYS A 72 14.56 -13.90 4.15
C LYS A 72 13.85 -12.63 3.66
N VAL A 73 12.94 -12.06 4.46
CA VAL A 73 12.18 -10.87 4.10
C VAL A 73 12.84 -9.63 4.70
N ILE A 74 13.07 -8.64 3.84
CA ILE A 74 13.41 -7.26 4.22
C ILE A 74 12.15 -6.43 4.01
N ALA A 75 11.60 -5.90 5.10
CA ALA A 75 10.31 -5.23 5.09
C ALA A 75 10.43 -3.72 5.27
N PHE A 76 9.65 -3.00 4.48
CA PHE A 76 9.43 -1.56 4.50
C PHE A 76 7.93 -1.27 4.63
N HIS A 77 7.57 -0.03 4.95
CA HIS A 77 6.21 0.46 4.78
C HIS A 77 6.15 1.75 3.97
N LEU A 78 4.99 2.07 3.39
CA LEU A 78 4.87 3.07 2.33
C LEU A 78 4.90 4.50 2.85
N ASP A 79 4.41 4.74 4.07
CA ASP A 79 4.09 6.06 4.60
C ASP A 79 3.95 6.06 6.12
N GLU A 80 4.02 7.24 6.74
CA GLU A 80 3.79 7.43 8.18
C GLU A 80 3.36 8.86 8.47
N TYR A 81 2.50 9.04 9.46
CA TYR A 81 2.10 10.36 9.95
C TYR A 81 3.25 11.10 10.62
N ILE A 82 3.33 12.41 10.40
CA ILE A 82 4.21 13.31 11.15
C ILE A 82 3.42 13.96 12.28
N GLY A 83 4.01 13.99 13.49
CA GLY A 83 3.49 14.74 14.64
C GLY A 83 2.59 13.95 15.59
N LEU A 84 2.43 12.64 15.38
CA LEU A 84 1.86 11.75 16.39
C LEU A 84 2.93 11.37 17.42
N THR A 85 2.51 11.10 18.67
CA THR A 85 3.44 10.57 19.68
C THR A 85 3.88 9.15 19.34
N ALA A 86 4.98 8.69 19.93
CA ALA A 86 5.51 7.35 19.68
C ALA A 86 4.51 6.24 20.05
N GLU A 87 3.65 6.49 21.05
CA GLU A 87 2.67 5.56 21.60
C GLU A 87 1.32 5.62 20.87
N ALA A 88 1.13 6.59 19.96
CA ALA A 88 -0.15 6.77 19.25
C ALA A 88 -0.58 5.49 18.52
N PRO A 89 -1.80 4.98 18.79
CA PRO A 89 -2.26 3.74 18.17
C PRO A 89 -2.50 3.86 16.66
N GLN A 90 -2.63 5.09 16.17
CA GLN A 90 -2.90 5.38 14.77
C GLN A 90 -1.67 5.29 13.86
N ARG A 91 -0.46 5.17 14.44
CA ARG A 91 0.77 5.08 13.64
C ARG A 91 0.78 3.83 12.78
N PHE A 92 1.18 3.99 11.53
CA PHE A 92 1.29 2.88 10.58
C PHE A 92 2.38 1.89 10.98
N THR A 93 3.47 2.37 11.57
CA THR A 93 4.47 1.53 12.23
C THR A 93 3.83 0.59 13.23
N ARG A 94 2.96 1.10 14.12
CA ARG A 94 2.27 0.29 15.12
C ARG A 94 1.28 -0.69 14.49
N PHE A 95 0.49 -0.22 13.53
CA PHE A 95 -0.44 -1.09 12.80
C PHE A 95 0.27 -2.31 12.21
N LEU A 96 1.38 -2.09 11.48
CA LEU A 96 2.11 -3.20 10.85
C LEU A 96 2.84 -4.10 11.85
N LYS A 97 3.33 -3.56 12.96
CA LYS A 97 3.86 -4.39 14.05
C LYS A 97 2.79 -5.35 14.56
N GLU A 98 1.63 -4.84 14.95
CA GLU A 98 0.56 -5.64 15.54
C GLU A 98 -0.09 -6.62 14.54
N HIS A 99 -0.31 -6.19 13.28
CA HIS A 99 -1.02 -6.98 12.28
C HIS A 99 -0.13 -7.87 11.41
N LEU A 100 1.19 -7.71 11.47
CA LEU A 100 2.09 -8.51 10.64
C LEU A 100 3.42 -8.82 11.35
N PHE A 101 4.27 -7.82 11.58
CA PHE A 101 5.69 -8.06 11.80
C PHE A 101 6.01 -8.76 13.12
N ASP A 102 5.28 -8.48 14.20
CA ASP A 102 5.48 -9.14 15.49
C ASP A 102 5.04 -10.62 15.46
N GLN A 103 4.17 -10.99 14.51
CA GLN A 103 3.66 -12.34 14.35
C GLN A 103 4.55 -13.21 13.46
N VAL A 104 5.11 -12.64 12.38
CA VAL A 104 5.88 -13.42 11.38
C VAL A 104 7.39 -13.21 11.49
N LYS A 105 7.86 -12.18 12.18
CA LYS A 105 9.26 -11.86 12.46
C LYS A 105 10.15 -11.86 11.21
N PRO A 106 10.01 -10.86 10.31
CA PRO A 106 10.90 -10.72 9.15
C PRO A 106 12.36 -10.64 9.56
N GLY A 107 13.26 -11.04 8.65
CA GLY A 107 14.70 -10.95 8.89
C GLY A 107 15.18 -9.52 9.17
N GLN A 108 14.56 -8.55 8.52
CA GLN A 108 14.81 -7.12 8.76
C GLN A 108 13.53 -6.32 8.54
N VAL A 109 13.28 -5.31 9.39
CA VAL A 109 12.20 -4.33 9.20
C VAL A 109 12.75 -2.93 9.34
N TYR A 110 12.49 -2.09 8.34
CA TYR A 110 12.83 -0.68 8.35
C TYR A 110 11.55 0.16 8.50
N TYR A 111 11.50 0.96 9.55
CA TYR A 111 10.37 1.84 9.85
C TYR A 111 10.70 3.29 9.50
N MET A 112 9.70 4.02 8.95
CA MET A 112 9.71 5.48 8.91
C MET A 112 9.45 6.03 10.31
N ASP A 113 10.24 6.99 10.74
CA ASP A 113 10.05 7.63 12.03
C ASP A 113 9.29 8.97 11.89
N GLY A 114 7.97 8.91 12.01
CA GLY A 114 7.10 10.10 12.02
C GLY A 114 7.27 10.98 13.27
N THR A 115 8.09 10.56 14.27
CA THR A 115 8.41 11.35 15.46
C THR A 115 9.76 12.05 15.34
N ALA A 116 10.48 11.88 14.24
CA ALA A 116 11.79 12.48 14.02
C ALA A 116 11.72 14.00 14.14
N THR A 117 12.67 14.57 14.87
CA THR A 117 12.78 16.04 15.06
C THR A 117 13.10 16.77 13.75
N ASP A 118 13.71 16.08 12.79
CA ASP A 118 14.02 16.57 11.45
C ASP A 118 13.47 15.59 10.41
N PRO A 119 12.21 15.77 9.96
CA PRO A 119 11.58 14.89 8.98
C PRO A 119 12.29 14.85 7.61
N GLU A 120 13.01 15.92 7.21
CA GLU A 120 13.79 15.89 5.97
C GLU A 120 14.98 14.94 6.07
N LYS A 121 15.68 14.91 7.21
CA LYS A 121 16.73 13.90 7.45
C LYS A 121 16.17 12.49 7.49
N GLU A 122 14.96 12.31 8.02
CA GLU A 122 14.30 11.02 8.00
C GLU A 122 13.95 10.58 6.58
N CYS A 123 13.47 11.48 5.72
CA CYS A 123 13.29 11.20 4.28
C CYS A 123 14.60 10.73 3.64
N LEU A 124 15.72 11.40 3.92
CA LEU A 124 17.02 11.01 3.37
C LEU A 124 17.48 9.65 3.88
N ARG A 125 17.35 9.39 5.20
CA ARG A 125 17.70 8.09 5.81
C ARG A 125 16.92 6.95 5.17
N TYR A 126 15.60 7.10 5.09
CA TYR A 126 14.75 6.05 4.53
C TYR A 126 14.96 5.87 3.03
N SER A 127 15.22 6.96 2.30
CA SER A 127 15.59 6.90 0.89
C SER A 127 16.89 6.14 0.65
N SER A 128 17.90 6.34 1.49
CA SER A 128 19.18 5.59 1.39
C SER A 128 18.96 4.08 1.59
N LEU A 129 18.12 3.69 2.58
CA LEU A 129 17.78 2.29 2.78
C LEU A 129 17.04 1.68 1.58
N LEU A 130 16.14 2.43 0.94
CA LEU A 130 15.45 1.99 -0.26
C LEU A 130 16.36 1.90 -1.51
N GLN A 131 17.45 2.67 -1.54
CA GLN A 131 18.46 2.54 -2.58
C GLN A 131 19.34 1.29 -2.38
N GLU A 132 19.65 0.95 -1.12
CA GLU A 132 20.38 -0.28 -0.78
C GLU A 132 19.52 -1.54 -0.99
N HIS A 133 18.21 -1.41 -0.81
CA HIS A 133 17.24 -2.51 -0.87
C HIS A 133 16.10 -2.17 -1.84
N SER A 134 16.33 -2.38 -3.14
CA SER A 134 15.28 -2.17 -4.14
C SER A 134 14.05 -3.02 -3.87
N ILE A 135 12.86 -2.44 -3.98
CA ILE A 135 11.59 -3.13 -3.68
C ILE A 135 11.30 -4.19 -4.74
N ASP A 136 11.18 -5.44 -4.33
CA ASP A 136 10.73 -6.54 -5.18
C ASP A 136 9.20 -6.61 -5.25
N ILE A 137 8.53 -6.48 -4.10
CA ILE A 137 7.07 -6.60 -3.98
C ILE A 137 6.51 -5.40 -3.21
N ALA A 138 5.53 -4.72 -3.80
CA ALA A 138 4.73 -3.70 -3.12
C ALA A 138 3.30 -4.21 -2.91
N CYS A 139 2.86 -4.25 -1.64
CA CYS A 139 1.48 -4.52 -1.24
C CYS A 139 0.83 -3.19 -0.88
N ILE A 140 -0.10 -2.71 -1.72
CA ILE A 140 -0.63 -1.35 -1.65
C ILE A 140 -2.17 -1.34 -1.61
N GLY A 141 -2.74 -0.18 -1.32
CA GLY A 141 -4.16 0.13 -1.47
C GLY A 141 -4.40 1.34 -2.36
N ILE A 142 -5.67 1.70 -2.56
CA ILE A 142 -6.10 2.94 -3.22
C ILE A 142 -7.01 3.71 -2.25
N GLY A 143 -6.73 4.99 -2.07
CA GLY A 143 -7.58 5.87 -1.26
C GLY A 143 -8.85 6.33 -1.98
N GLU A 144 -9.77 6.99 -1.25
CA GLU A 144 -11.07 7.44 -1.78
C GLU A 144 -10.96 8.49 -2.90
N ASN A 145 -9.86 9.26 -2.93
CA ASN A 145 -9.55 10.21 -4.00
C ASN A 145 -8.60 9.64 -5.07
N GLY A 146 -8.28 8.33 -4.99
CA GLY A 146 -7.37 7.66 -5.92
C GLY A 146 -5.89 7.73 -5.54
N HIS A 147 -5.53 8.19 -4.34
CA HIS A 147 -4.14 8.22 -3.91
C HIS A 147 -3.54 6.82 -3.72
N ILE A 148 -2.21 6.74 -3.82
CA ILE A 148 -1.38 5.60 -3.43
C ILE A 148 -0.38 6.09 -2.40
N ALA A 149 -0.27 5.43 -1.24
CA ALA A 149 0.39 6.00 -0.06
C ALA A 149 -0.19 7.40 0.20
N PHE A 150 0.55 8.37 0.71
CA PHE A 150 0.04 9.74 0.83
C PHE A 150 0.30 10.61 -0.42
N ASN A 151 0.38 10.00 -1.61
CA ASN A 151 0.44 10.77 -2.85
C ASN A 151 -0.99 11.14 -3.31
N ASP A 152 -1.60 12.11 -2.62
CA ASP A 152 -2.89 12.70 -2.98
C ASP A 152 -2.80 13.49 -4.31
N PRO A 153 -3.91 13.73 -5.03
CA PRO A 153 -3.90 14.43 -6.31
C PRO A 153 -3.11 15.74 -6.33
N ALA A 154 -3.15 16.52 -5.24
CA ALA A 154 -2.48 17.82 -5.15
C ALA A 154 -0.94 17.72 -5.05
N VAL A 155 -0.41 16.57 -4.63
CA VAL A 155 1.03 16.36 -4.38
C VAL A 155 1.61 15.20 -5.19
N ALA A 156 0.77 14.48 -5.93
CA ALA A 156 1.19 13.37 -6.77
C ALA A 156 2.02 13.87 -7.96
N ASP A 157 3.14 13.21 -8.20
CA ASP A 157 3.98 13.43 -9.38
C ASP A 157 4.46 12.06 -9.88
N PHE A 158 4.20 11.76 -11.17
CA PHE A 158 4.63 10.52 -11.80
C PHE A 158 6.12 10.51 -12.17
N ASN A 159 6.76 11.66 -12.09
CA ASN A 159 8.18 11.84 -12.35
C ASN A 159 8.94 12.45 -11.16
N ASP A 160 8.41 12.27 -9.94
CA ASP A 160 9.01 12.81 -8.72
C ASP A 160 10.48 12.35 -8.58
N PRO A 161 11.44 13.28 -8.47
CA PRO A 161 12.84 12.91 -8.34
C PRO A 161 13.20 12.37 -6.95
N LYS A 162 12.35 12.57 -5.95
CA LYS A 162 12.54 12.07 -4.59
C LYS A 162 12.10 10.61 -4.47
N ILE A 163 12.73 9.87 -3.58
CA ILE A 163 12.33 8.50 -3.21
C ILE A 163 11.27 8.54 -2.10
N VAL A 164 11.52 9.36 -1.08
CA VAL A 164 10.60 9.64 0.02
C VAL A 164 10.49 11.16 0.16
N LYS A 165 9.30 11.65 0.48
CA LYS A 165 9.03 13.08 0.66
C LYS A 165 8.08 13.35 1.82
N ILE A 166 8.14 14.58 2.33
CA ILE A 166 7.10 15.13 3.20
C ILE A 166 5.97 15.62 2.31
N VAL A 167 4.73 15.31 2.69
CA VAL A 167 3.52 15.75 1.98
C VAL A 167 2.57 16.46 2.92
N ASP A 168 1.84 17.44 2.39
CA ASP A 168 0.63 17.97 3.01
C ASP A 168 -0.54 17.06 2.63
N MET A 169 -1.27 16.57 3.64
CA MET A 169 -2.37 15.64 3.42
C MET A 169 -3.63 16.36 2.96
N ASP A 170 -4.23 15.87 1.90
CA ASP A 170 -5.51 16.35 1.35
C ASP A 170 -6.67 16.17 2.35
N LEU A 171 -7.66 17.06 2.32
CA LEU A 171 -8.82 16.98 3.19
C LEU A 171 -9.62 15.69 3.01
N LYS A 172 -9.75 15.19 1.76
CA LYS A 172 -10.46 13.91 1.50
C LYS A 172 -9.67 12.73 2.09
N CYS A 173 -8.35 12.74 1.95
CA CYS A 173 -7.49 11.73 2.55
C CYS A 173 -7.61 11.75 4.07
N ARG A 174 -7.56 12.93 4.70
CA ARG A 174 -7.76 13.07 6.16
C ARG A 174 -9.16 12.66 6.59
N GLN A 175 -10.20 13.02 5.85
CA GLN A 175 -11.57 12.58 6.13
C GLN A 175 -11.72 11.06 6.01
N GLN A 176 -11.05 10.44 5.05
CA GLN A 176 -11.02 8.97 4.96
C GLN A 176 -10.50 8.33 6.24
N GLN A 177 -9.47 8.89 6.90
CA GLN A 177 -8.94 8.33 8.15
C GLN A 177 -9.99 8.36 9.29
N VAL A 178 -10.88 9.35 9.28
CA VAL A 178 -12.03 9.40 10.19
C VAL A 178 -13.09 8.36 9.78
N ASN A 179 -13.41 8.26 8.49
CA ASN A 179 -14.37 7.29 7.95
C ASN A 179 -13.95 5.84 8.24
N ASP A 180 -12.65 5.56 8.13
CA ASP A 180 -12.04 4.26 8.41
C ASP A 180 -11.94 3.96 9.94
N GLY A 181 -12.37 4.90 10.81
CA GLY A 181 -12.36 4.76 12.27
C GLY A 181 -10.98 4.89 12.92
N CYS A 182 -9.98 5.35 12.18
CA CYS A 182 -8.63 5.54 12.72
C CYS A 182 -8.50 6.75 13.65
N PHE A 183 -9.34 7.77 13.45
CA PHE A 183 -9.39 8.99 14.25
C PHE A 183 -10.83 9.38 14.57
N GLU A 184 -11.03 9.95 15.75
CA GLU A 184 -12.37 10.38 16.22
C GLU A 184 -12.92 11.57 15.44
N ALA A 185 -12.04 12.47 14.95
CA ALA A 185 -12.43 13.69 14.26
C ALA A 185 -11.31 14.20 13.34
N LEU A 186 -11.70 14.96 12.31
CA LEU A 186 -10.79 15.50 11.28
C LEU A 186 -9.64 16.37 11.86
N ASN A 187 -9.91 17.13 12.92
CA ASN A 187 -8.91 17.96 13.59
C ASN A 187 -7.87 17.17 14.40
N LYS A 188 -8.09 15.87 14.59
CA LYS A 188 -7.13 14.95 15.22
C LYS A 188 -6.23 14.26 14.20
N VAL A 189 -6.61 14.27 12.93
CA VAL A 189 -5.77 13.70 11.86
C VAL A 189 -4.62 14.65 11.55
N PRO A 190 -3.36 14.18 11.55
CA PRO A 190 -2.22 14.99 11.15
C PRO A 190 -2.42 15.66 9.78
N THR A 191 -1.76 16.79 9.57
CA THR A 191 -1.80 17.53 8.31
C THR A 191 -0.63 17.21 7.40
N LYS A 192 0.40 16.54 7.94
CA LYS A 192 1.63 16.18 7.23
C LYS A 192 1.96 14.71 7.42
N ALA A 193 2.61 14.13 6.41
CA ALA A 193 3.08 12.76 6.45
C ALA A 193 4.40 12.60 5.69
N LEU A 194 5.11 11.50 5.99
CA LEU A 194 6.19 10.95 5.17
C LEU A 194 5.55 9.98 4.18
N SER A 195 5.95 10.02 2.93
CA SER A 195 5.43 9.10 1.90
C SER A 195 6.51 8.69 0.91
N MET A 196 6.57 7.40 0.57
CA MET A 196 7.22 6.97 -0.66
C MET A 196 6.54 7.65 -1.84
N THR A 197 7.31 8.06 -2.84
CA THR A 197 6.80 8.67 -4.06
C THR A 197 6.20 7.63 -5.00
N ILE A 198 5.40 8.08 -5.95
CA ILE A 198 4.82 7.18 -6.96
C ILE A 198 5.90 6.46 -7.77
N PRO A 199 6.95 7.11 -8.31
CA PRO A 199 8.04 6.40 -8.99
C PRO A 199 8.70 5.32 -8.14
N THR A 200 8.90 5.56 -6.85
CA THR A 200 9.46 4.58 -5.92
C THR A 200 8.58 3.34 -5.80
N ILE A 201 7.27 3.53 -5.61
CA ILE A 201 6.31 2.42 -5.54
C ILE A 201 6.23 1.68 -6.87
N MET A 202 6.19 2.41 -7.99
CA MET A 202 6.12 1.87 -9.34
C MET A 202 7.41 1.16 -9.79
N SER A 203 8.53 1.36 -9.10
CA SER A 203 9.79 0.64 -9.35
C SER A 203 9.80 -0.80 -8.84
N ALA A 204 8.83 -1.18 -7.99
CA ALA A 204 8.70 -2.55 -7.52
C ALA A 204 8.56 -3.53 -8.69
N GLU A 205 9.16 -4.72 -8.59
CA GLU A 205 9.03 -5.73 -9.64
C GLU A 205 7.59 -6.21 -9.78
N ARG A 206 6.87 -6.35 -8.65
CA ARG A 206 5.46 -6.78 -8.59
C ARG A 206 4.66 -5.90 -7.65
N ILE A 207 3.46 -5.55 -8.07
CA ILE A 207 2.52 -4.76 -7.26
C ILE A 207 1.23 -5.56 -7.05
N PHE A 208 0.87 -5.74 -5.79
CA PHE A 208 -0.40 -6.30 -5.36
C PHE A 208 -1.21 -5.18 -4.72
N CYS A 209 -2.28 -4.76 -5.38
CA CYS A 209 -3.12 -3.66 -4.94
C CYS A 209 -4.45 -4.21 -4.42
N ILE A 210 -4.69 -4.11 -3.11
CA ILE A 210 -5.83 -4.70 -2.42
C ILE A 210 -6.80 -3.58 -2.02
N VAL A 211 -8.01 -3.56 -2.61
CA VAL A 211 -8.94 -2.44 -2.47
C VAL A 211 -10.35 -2.93 -2.17
N PRO A 212 -10.70 -3.13 -0.90
CA PRO A 212 -12.07 -3.42 -0.48
C PRO A 212 -12.86 -2.14 -0.18
N GLY A 213 -14.19 -2.28 -0.24
CA GLY A 213 -15.14 -1.33 0.31
C GLY A 213 -15.73 -0.35 -0.70
N LYS A 214 -17.00 -0.05 -0.50
CA LYS A 214 -17.83 0.76 -1.39
C LYS A 214 -17.31 2.19 -1.58
N THR A 215 -16.71 2.78 -0.53
CA THR A 215 -16.15 4.15 -0.59
C THR A 215 -15.04 4.28 -1.62
N LYS A 216 -14.42 3.16 -2.03
CA LYS A 216 -13.34 3.12 -3.03
C LYS A 216 -13.85 2.96 -4.46
N SER A 217 -15.15 2.66 -4.68
CA SER A 217 -15.69 2.32 -6.00
C SER A 217 -15.49 3.40 -7.07
N GLU A 218 -15.59 4.69 -6.68
CA GLU A 218 -15.33 5.81 -7.59
C GLU A 218 -13.86 5.88 -8.02
N ALA A 219 -12.94 5.78 -7.05
CA ALA A 219 -11.50 5.79 -7.31
C ALA A 219 -11.08 4.58 -8.16
N VAL A 220 -11.64 3.41 -7.90
CA VAL A 220 -11.42 2.19 -8.69
C VAL A 220 -11.90 2.38 -10.13
N ALA A 221 -13.11 2.92 -10.34
CA ALA A 221 -13.64 3.19 -11.69
C ALA A 221 -12.75 4.18 -12.45
N LYS A 222 -12.30 5.27 -11.80
CA LYS A 222 -11.37 6.24 -12.40
C LYS A 222 -10.02 5.62 -12.72
N THR A 223 -9.50 4.76 -11.83
CA THR A 223 -8.24 4.05 -12.04
C THR A 223 -8.29 3.19 -13.31
N ILE A 224 -9.39 2.47 -13.52
CA ILE A 224 -9.54 1.48 -14.61
C ILE A 224 -9.95 2.15 -15.92
N ASN A 225 -10.94 3.04 -15.88
CA ASN A 225 -11.60 3.58 -17.08
C ASN A 225 -11.21 5.03 -17.40
N GLY A 226 -10.62 5.76 -16.43
CA GLY A 226 -10.24 7.18 -16.60
C GLY A 226 -8.95 7.38 -17.40
N LYS A 227 -8.54 8.63 -17.55
CA LYS A 227 -7.21 8.97 -18.07
C LYS A 227 -6.14 8.62 -17.03
N ILE A 228 -4.94 8.30 -17.47
CA ILE A 228 -3.77 8.20 -16.59
C ILE A 228 -3.32 9.61 -16.26
N THR A 229 -3.57 10.03 -15.02
CA THR A 229 -3.35 11.42 -14.56
C THR A 229 -3.14 11.47 -13.06
N THR A 230 -2.44 12.50 -12.58
CA THR A 230 -2.26 12.76 -11.14
C THR A 230 -3.53 13.17 -10.41
N GLU A 231 -4.63 13.52 -11.13
CA GLU A 231 -5.95 13.70 -10.54
C GLU A 231 -6.56 12.37 -10.00
N CYS A 232 -6.07 11.23 -10.46
CA CYS A 232 -6.32 9.91 -9.93
C CYS A 232 -4.99 9.15 -9.92
N PRO A 233 -4.14 9.33 -8.92
CA PRO A 233 -2.77 8.80 -8.91
C PRO A 233 -2.68 7.30 -9.16
N ALA A 234 -3.65 6.52 -8.67
CA ALA A 234 -3.73 5.08 -8.89
C ALA A 234 -3.86 4.68 -10.37
N SER A 235 -4.27 5.58 -11.25
CA SER A 235 -4.36 5.33 -12.70
C SER A 235 -3.01 4.94 -13.32
N ILE A 236 -1.88 5.34 -12.70
CA ILE A 236 -0.52 4.98 -13.15
C ILE A 236 -0.27 3.46 -13.08
N LEU A 237 -0.97 2.73 -12.22
CA LEU A 237 -0.85 1.27 -12.11
C LEU A 237 -1.11 0.56 -13.44
N ARG A 238 -1.88 1.17 -14.34
CA ARG A 238 -2.15 0.66 -15.68
C ARG A 238 -0.90 0.60 -16.57
N GLN A 239 0.17 1.31 -16.22
CA GLN A 239 1.45 1.24 -16.92
C GLN A 239 2.37 0.14 -16.37
N HIS A 240 2.11 -0.41 -15.18
CA HIS A 240 2.96 -1.39 -14.55
C HIS A 240 2.74 -2.80 -15.13
N LYS A 241 3.82 -3.47 -15.55
CA LYS A 241 3.76 -4.77 -16.24
C LYS A 241 3.28 -5.92 -15.36
N GLN A 242 3.51 -5.84 -14.05
CA GLN A 242 3.21 -6.91 -13.09
C GLN A 242 2.36 -6.39 -11.91
N ALA A 243 1.44 -5.46 -12.17
CA ALA A 243 0.45 -5.04 -11.17
C ALA A 243 -0.83 -5.86 -11.27
N VAL A 244 -1.39 -6.20 -10.12
CA VAL A 244 -2.70 -6.84 -10.00
C VAL A 244 -3.55 -6.06 -9.00
N LEU A 245 -4.76 -5.69 -9.41
CA LEU A 245 -5.76 -5.03 -8.57
C LEU A 245 -6.79 -6.08 -8.12
N TYR A 246 -6.89 -6.26 -6.81
CA TYR A 246 -7.82 -7.17 -6.14
C TYR A 246 -9.01 -6.38 -5.62
N LEU A 247 -10.20 -6.78 -6.03
CA LEU A 247 -11.47 -6.14 -5.72
C LEU A 247 -12.50 -7.15 -5.21
N GLU A 248 -13.56 -6.62 -4.60
CA GLU A 248 -14.78 -7.34 -4.27
C GLU A 248 -16.01 -6.54 -4.75
N PRO A 249 -17.26 -7.05 -4.60
CA PRO A 249 -18.41 -6.41 -5.23
C PRO A 249 -18.62 -4.93 -4.90
N ASP A 250 -18.37 -4.53 -3.65
CA ASP A 250 -18.59 -3.15 -3.21
C ASP A 250 -17.58 -2.19 -3.85
N SER A 251 -16.28 -2.55 -3.86
CA SER A 251 -15.25 -1.74 -4.50
C SER A 251 -15.34 -1.77 -6.03
N ALA A 252 -15.92 -2.84 -6.60
CA ALA A 252 -16.13 -3.00 -8.04
C ALA A 252 -17.49 -2.48 -8.52
N GLU A 253 -18.35 -1.93 -7.66
CA GLU A 253 -19.74 -1.56 -7.96
C GLU A 253 -19.89 -0.68 -9.21
N LYS A 254 -18.93 0.22 -9.45
CA LYS A 254 -18.94 1.14 -10.61
C LYS A 254 -18.16 0.64 -11.84
N LEU A 255 -17.73 -0.62 -11.82
CA LEU A 255 -17.14 -1.26 -13.00
C LEU A 255 -18.24 -1.88 -13.87
N GLN A 256 -18.49 -1.28 -15.01
CA GLN A 256 -19.39 -1.80 -16.04
C GLN A 256 -18.84 -3.06 -16.73
#